data_e23d356af11421b7c8eb4192eb23bb69
#
_entry.id   e23d356af11421b7c8eb4192eb23bb69
#
_cell.length_a   1.000
_cell.length_b   1.000
_cell.length_c   1.000
_cell.angle_alpha   90.00
_cell.angle_beta   90.00
_cell.angle_gamma   90.00
#
_symmetry.space_group_name_H-M   'P 1'
#
loop_
_entity.id
_entity.type
_entity.pdbx_description
1 polymer ?
#
loop_
_entity_poly.entity_id
_entity_poly.type
_entity_poly.pdbx_seq_one_letter_code
_entity_poly.pdbx_strand_id
1 'polypeptide(L)'
;CLDVTPQIVDEAIASKCNIIVSHHPLIFHKLSCVSDGDDVQRVVMKAIQHGITIVSMHTNMDNAMGGVNFKIAEKMGLKDARLFATKVVDGIECGSGVVGEFEEPLAADDFIIMLKRTFDVECVQANQLLRRPIRCVAICGGAGAFLMPQALQLGGDAFVTGEMHYHEFFGREQQLQIAVIGHYQSEQFTSEIFKSIIEEKCPGVRCVIAVTNTNPIIYF
;
A
#
# COMPACT_ATOMS: atom_id res chain seq x y z
N CYS A 1 -6.03 -10.23 2.87
CA CYS A 1 -6.38 -9.60 1.58
C CYS A 1 -6.18 -8.09 1.63
N LEU A 2 -6.21 -7.41 0.47
CA LEU A 2 -6.21 -5.95 0.40
C LEU A 2 -7.64 -5.42 0.61
N ASP A 3 -8.55 -5.82 -0.24
CA ASP A 3 -9.97 -5.42 -0.20
C ASP A 3 -10.87 -6.59 0.17
N VAL A 4 -12.07 -6.31 0.70
CA VAL A 4 -13.08 -7.32 0.97
C VAL A 4 -14.20 -7.21 -0.08
N THR A 5 -14.16 -8.11 -1.05
CA THR A 5 -15.16 -8.22 -2.11
C THR A 5 -16.07 -9.43 -1.87
N PRO A 6 -17.22 -9.57 -2.58
CA PRO A 6 -18.03 -10.79 -2.52
C PRO A 6 -17.23 -12.06 -2.79
N GLN A 7 -16.26 -12.00 -3.72
CA GLN A 7 -15.40 -13.13 -4.09
C GLN A 7 -14.42 -13.51 -2.96
N ILE A 8 -13.90 -12.53 -2.22
CA ILE A 8 -13.04 -12.77 -1.04
C ILE A 8 -13.83 -13.48 0.07
N VAL A 9 -15.11 -13.11 0.28
CA VAL A 9 -15.97 -13.83 1.25
C VAL A 9 -16.23 -15.26 0.79
N ASP A 10 -16.46 -15.48 -0.52
CA ASP A 10 -16.59 -16.83 -1.08
C ASP A 10 -15.32 -17.67 -0.89
N GLU A 11 -14.17 -17.09 -1.13
CA GLU A 11 -12.87 -17.74 -0.90
C GLU A 11 -12.68 -18.08 0.58
N ALA A 12 -13.05 -17.19 1.51
CA ALA A 12 -12.96 -17.43 2.95
C ALA A 12 -13.88 -18.59 3.38
N ILE A 13 -15.11 -18.65 2.86
CA ILE A 13 -16.07 -19.74 3.10
C ILE A 13 -15.49 -21.07 2.59
N ALA A 14 -15.01 -21.09 1.34
CA ALA A 14 -14.42 -22.28 0.72
C ALA A 14 -13.18 -22.77 1.49
N SER A 15 -12.38 -21.84 1.99
CA SER A 15 -11.19 -22.11 2.79
C SER A 15 -11.50 -22.41 4.26
N LYS A 16 -12.76 -22.38 4.68
CA LYS A 16 -13.20 -22.56 6.08
C LYS A 16 -12.54 -21.57 7.04
N CYS A 17 -12.37 -20.32 6.60
CA CYS A 17 -11.90 -19.23 7.42
C CYS A 17 -13.07 -18.53 8.09
N ASN A 18 -12.94 -18.17 9.36
CA ASN A 18 -13.96 -17.46 10.12
C ASN A 18 -13.58 -15.98 10.40
N ILE A 19 -12.39 -15.58 9.99
CA ILE A 19 -11.90 -14.20 10.08
C ILE A 19 -11.29 -13.82 8.74
N ILE A 20 -11.64 -12.62 8.25
CA ILE A 20 -10.97 -11.95 7.14
C ILE A 20 -10.22 -10.75 7.72
N VAL A 21 -8.91 -10.66 7.47
CA VAL A 21 -8.10 -9.49 7.77
C VAL A 21 -7.82 -8.76 6.46
N SER A 22 -8.26 -7.51 6.37
CA SER A 22 -8.07 -6.68 5.19
C SER A 22 -7.28 -5.41 5.51
N HIS A 23 -6.68 -4.82 4.47
CA HIS A 23 -6.11 -3.49 4.57
C HIS A 23 -7.20 -2.43 4.50
N HIS A 24 -7.95 -2.40 3.42
CA HIS A 24 -9.02 -1.43 3.24
C HIS A 24 -10.26 -1.81 4.07
N PRO A 25 -10.88 -0.81 4.76
CA PRO A 25 -12.14 -1.03 5.45
C PRO A 25 -13.27 -1.39 4.49
N LEU A 26 -13.96 -2.49 4.75
CA LEU A 26 -15.18 -2.82 4.00
C LEU A 26 -16.22 -1.70 4.09
N ILE A 27 -16.46 -1.20 5.31
CA ILE A 27 -17.41 -0.11 5.56
C ILE A 27 -16.62 1.19 5.68
N PHE A 28 -16.32 1.85 4.55
CA PHE A 28 -15.63 3.12 4.51
C PHE A 28 -16.55 4.30 4.85
N HIS A 29 -17.81 4.23 4.41
CA HIS A 29 -18.85 5.20 4.70
C HIS A 29 -19.97 4.56 5.52
N LYS A 30 -20.61 5.35 6.40
CA LYS A 30 -21.72 4.87 7.24
C LYS A 30 -22.82 4.23 6.40
N LEU A 31 -23.23 3.02 6.76
CA LEU A 31 -24.39 2.37 6.18
C LEU A 31 -25.65 2.87 6.88
N SER A 32 -26.66 3.25 6.10
CA SER A 32 -28.00 3.60 6.60
C SER A 32 -28.94 2.38 6.64
N CYS A 33 -28.61 1.35 5.90
CA CYS A 33 -29.33 0.07 5.85
C CYS A 33 -28.39 -1.06 5.49
N VAL A 34 -28.83 -2.29 5.64
CA VAL A 34 -28.13 -3.49 5.15
C VAL A 34 -29.13 -4.26 4.28
N SER A 35 -28.89 -4.27 2.98
CA SER A 35 -29.71 -4.91 1.97
C SER A 35 -28.80 -5.48 0.85
N ASP A 36 -29.38 -5.84 -0.28
CA ASP A 36 -28.67 -6.27 -1.48
C ASP A 36 -28.37 -5.11 -2.46
N GLY A 37 -28.52 -3.85 -2.00
CA GLY A 37 -28.43 -2.65 -2.82
C GLY A 37 -27.07 -2.38 -3.46
N ASP A 38 -25.99 -2.74 -2.78
CA ASP A 38 -24.63 -2.58 -3.26
C ASP A 38 -23.70 -3.72 -2.77
N ASP A 39 -22.46 -3.74 -3.27
CA ASP A 39 -21.50 -4.78 -2.91
C ASP A 39 -21.13 -4.79 -1.43
N VAL A 40 -21.00 -3.62 -0.79
CA VAL A 40 -20.66 -3.52 0.64
C VAL A 40 -21.72 -4.16 1.50
N GLN A 41 -23.00 -3.81 1.23
CA GLN A 41 -24.15 -4.37 1.95
C GLN A 41 -24.26 -5.89 1.73
N ARG A 42 -24.08 -6.35 0.47
CA ARG A 42 -24.08 -7.80 0.15
C ARG A 42 -22.98 -8.55 0.89
N VAL A 43 -21.76 -7.98 0.94
CA VAL A 43 -20.64 -8.57 1.69
C VAL A 43 -20.94 -8.63 3.18
N VAL A 44 -21.48 -7.56 3.77
CA VAL A 44 -21.88 -7.53 5.19
C VAL A 44 -22.90 -8.61 5.49
N MET A 45 -23.97 -8.72 4.70
CA MET A 45 -24.99 -9.75 4.88
C MET A 45 -24.40 -11.15 4.79
N LYS A 46 -23.56 -11.40 3.78
CA LYS A 46 -22.94 -12.70 3.55
C LYS A 46 -21.99 -13.08 4.69
N ALA A 47 -21.17 -12.14 5.16
CA ALA A 47 -20.27 -12.36 6.29
C ALA A 47 -21.06 -12.73 7.56
N ILE A 48 -22.16 -12.03 7.86
CA ILE A 48 -23.03 -12.32 9.00
C ILE A 48 -23.65 -13.72 8.86
N GLN A 49 -24.20 -14.06 7.69
CA GLN A 49 -24.84 -15.35 7.43
C GLN A 49 -23.88 -16.54 7.62
N HIS A 50 -22.59 -16.34 7.34
CA HIS A 50 -21.56 -17.37 7.45
C HIS A 50 -20.69 -17.28 8.71
N GLY A 51 -21.03 -16.37 9.65
CA GLY A 51 -20.29 -16.20 10.90
C GLY A 51 -18.84 -15.72 10.69
N ILE A 52 -18.58 -14.93 9.63
CA ILE A 52 -17.26 -14.42 9.31
C ILE A 52 -17.10 -13.04 9.93
N THR A 53 -16.04 -12.88 10.73
CA THR A 53 -15.60 -11.59 11.26
C THR A 53 -14.66 -10.90 10.27
N ILE A 54 -14.85 -9.60 10.04
CA ILE A 54 -13.98 -8.79 9.18
C ILE A 54 -13.26 -7.76 10.04
N VAL A 55 -11.92 -7.75 9.96
CA VAL A 55 -11.04 -6.82 10.67
C VAL A 55 -10.21 -6.06 9.64
N SER A 56 -10.27 -4.74 9.65
CA SER A 56 -9.50 -3.92 8.70
C SER A 56 -8.42 -3.14 9.44
N MET A 57 -7.19 -3.21 8.92
CA MET A 57 -6.02 -2.48 9.40
C MET A 57 -5.48 -1.60 8.27
N HIS A 58 -5.94 -0.36 8.23
CA HIS A 58 -5.71 0.63 7.16
C HIS A 58 -4.54 1.57 7.54
N THR A 59 -4.80 2.84 7.73
CA THR A 59 -3.81 3.89 8.02
C THR A 59 -2.96 3.61 9.27
N ASN A 60 -3.45 2.83 10.23
CA ASN A 60 -2.66 2.37 11.37
C ASN A 60 -1.51 1.44 10.91
N MET A 61 -1.71 0.64 9.86
CA MET A 61 -0.67 -0.21 9.28
C MET A 61 0.27 0.59 8.37
N ASP A 62 -0.24 1.60 7.65
CA ASP A 62 0.61 2.48 6.83
C ASP A 62 1.63 3.23 7.67
N ASN A 63 1.19 3.68 8.87
CA ASN A 63 1.98 4.54 9.75
C ASN A 63 2.87 3.76 10.73
N ALA A 64 2.75 2.45 10.80
CA ALA A 64 3.48 1.62 11.75
C ALA A 64 4.93 1.37 11.29
N MET A 65 5.83 1.23 12.27
CA MET A 65 7.15 0.62 12.04
C MET A 65 6.96 -0.80 11.48
N GLY A 66 7.66 -1.10 10.38
CA GLY A 66 7.52 -2.38 9.69
C GLY A 66 6.21 -2.56 8.92
N GLY A 67 5.41 -1.49 8.77
CA GLY A 67 4.16 -1.49 8.03
C GLY A 67 4.33 -1.38 6.51
N VAL A 68 3.25 -0.95 5.83
CA VAL A 68 3.14 -0.99 4.36
C VAL A 68 4.31 -0.28 3.66
N ASN A 69 4.65 0.93 4.09
CA ASN A 69 5.71 1.72 3.46
C ASN A 69 7.11 1.09 3.64
N PHE A 70 7.35 0.42 4.77
CA PHE A 70 8.56 -0.38 4.96
C PHE A 70 8.60 -1.60 4.04
N LYS A 71 7.46 -2.23 3.80
CA LYS A 71 7.37 -3.35 2.87
C LYS A 71 7.66 -2.92 1.43
N ILE A 72 7.17 -1.75 1.02
CA ILE A 72 7.52 -1.16 -0.28
C ILE A 72 9.05 -0.93 -0.36
N ALA A 73 9.65 -0.31 0.67
CA ALA A 73 11.10 -0.08 0.72
C ALA A 73 11.91 -1.39 0.65
N GLU A 74 11.47 -2.43 1.37
CA GLU A 74 12.06 -3.78 1.33
C GLU A 74 12.02 -4.36 -0.09
N LYS A 75 10.84 -4.32 -0.74
CA LYS A 75 10.67 -4.83 -2.12
C LYS A 75 11.54 -4.09 -3.14
N MET A 76 11.77 -2.79 -2.93
CA MET A 76 12.68 -1.99 -3.74
C MET A 76 14.17 -2.22 -3.44
N GLY A 77 14.49 -2.92 -2.34
CA GLY A 77 15.87 -3.15 -1.91
C GLY A 77 16.56 -1.94 -1.26
N LEU A 78 15.76 -0.98 -0.77
CA LEU A 78 16.29 0.20 -0.07
C LEU A 78 16.91 -0.18 1.28
N LYS A 79 18.01 0.49 1.62
CA LYS A 79 18.69 0.40 2.91
C LYS A 79 18.32 1.59 3.80
N ASP A 80 18.61 1.46 5.08
CA ASP A 80 18.43 2.52 6.10
C ASP A 80 17.02 3.14 6.08
N ALA A 81 16.02 2.28 5.82
CA ALA A 81 14.62 2.69 5.75
C ALA A 81 14.16 3.23 7.11
N ARG A 82 13.64 4.46 7.13
CA ARG A 82 13.15 5.15 8.32
C ARG A 82 11.89 5.94 8.02
N LEU A 83 11.09 6.14 9.07
CA LEU A 83 9.90 6.97 8.97
C LEU A 83 10.24 8.43 8.66
N PHE A 84 9.37 9.10 7.92
CA PHE A 84 9.32 10.56 7.83
C PHE A 84 7.87 11.05 7.98
N ALA A 85 7.68 12.37 8.13
CA ALA A 85 6.39 12.95 8.53
C ALA A 85 5.86 12.29 9.83
N THR A 86 6.77 12.18 10.80
CA THR A 86 6.53 11.44 12.04
C THR A 86 5.64 12.20 13.03
N LYS A 87 4.94 11.45 13.84
CA LYS A 87 4.20 11.91 15.04
C LYS A 87 4.32 10.86 16.13
N VAL A 88 4.05 11.26 17.37
CA VAL A 88 3.97 10.34 18.50
C VAL A 88 2.51 10.16 18.88
N VAL A 89 2.05 8.93 18.96
CA VAL A 89 0.70 8.56 19.40
C VAL A 89 0.87 7.55 20.54
N ASP A 90 0.36 7.87 21.72
CA ASP A 90 0.47 7.02 22.92
C ASP A 90 1.91 6.59 23.25
N GLY A 91 2.88 7.49 23.03
CA GLY A 91 4.29 7.21 23.25
C GLY A 91 4.99 6.39 22.15
N ILE A 92 4.29 6.04 21.10
CA ILE A 92 4.81 5.28 19.94
C ILE A 92 5.05 6.23 18.79
N GLU A 93 6.28 6.22 18.23
CA GLU A 93 6.58 6.95 17.00
C GLU A 93 5.95 6.23 15.81
N CYS A 94 5.24 7.00 15.00
CA CYS A 94 4.65 6.55 13.75
C CYS A 94 4.82 7.64 12.69
N GLY A 95 4.68 7.29 11.40
CA GLY A 95 4.85 8.25 10.31
C GLY A 95 4.22 7.75 9.03
N SER A 96 3.67 8.68 8.25
CA SER A 96 2.89 8.33 7.06
C SER A 96 3.75 7.97 5.85
N GLY A 97 5.06 8.18 5.90
CA GLY A 97 5.97 7.80 4.82
C GLY A 97 7.26 7.17 5.34
N VAL A 98 7.96 6.53 4.44
CA VAL A 98 9.28 5.93 4.66
C VAL A 98 10.27 6.51 3.65
N VAL A 99 11.48 6.82 4.09
CA VAL A 99 12.60 7.20 3.25
C VAL A 99 13.72 6.19 3.43
N GLY A 100 14.36 5.80 2.33
CA GLY A 100 15.51 4.89 2.33
C GLY A 100 16.44 5.19 1.16
N GLU A 101 17.55 4.47 1.07
CA GLU A 101 18.58 4.73 0.07
C GLU A 101 18.95 3.45 -0.69
N PHE A 102 19.22 3.59 -1.99
CA PHE A 102 19.92 2.55 -2.73
C PHE A 102 21.40 2.54 -2.34
N GLU A 103 21.97 1.34 -2.18
CA GLU A 103 23.41 1.18 -1.99
C GLU A 103 24.18 1.78 -3.17
N GLU A 104 23.77 1.40 -4.39
CA GLU A 104 24.26 1.98 -5.63
C GLU A 104 23.16 2.84 -6.27
N PRO A 105 23.41 4.12 -6.55
CA PRO A 105 22.42 4.99 -7.18
C PRO A 105 22.02 4.49 -8.58
N LEU A 106 20.74 4.61 -8.92
CA LEU A 106 20.19 4.19 -10.21
C LEU A 106 20.02 5.38 -11.15
N ALA A 107 20.23 5.18 -12.45
CA ALA A 107 19.74 6.12 -13.46
C ALA A 107 18.19 6.17 -13.41
N ALA A 108 17.58 7.30 -13.78
CA ALA A 108 16.14 7.49 -13.62
C ALA A 108 15.31 6.50 -14.46
N ASP A 109 15.78 6.13 -15.65
CA ASP A 109 15.15 5.12 -16.50
C ASP A 109 15.26 3.71 -15.90
N ASP A 110 16.43 3.32 -15.36
CA ASP A 110 16.63 2.07 -14.64
C ASP A 110 15.75 1.98 -13.39
N PHE A 111 15.60 3.10 -12.69
CA PHE A 111 14.69 3.21 -11.54
C PHE A 111 13.24 2.92 -11.94
N ILE A 112 12.72 3.52 -13.04
CA ILE A 112 11.37 3.24 -13.53
C ILE A 112 11.23 1.77 -13.97
N ILE A 113 12.23 1.21 -14.64
CA ILE A 113 12.23 -0.20 -15.05
C ILE A 113 12.22 -1.12 -13.82
N MET A 114 13.00 -0.79 -12.79
CA MET A 114 13.01 -1.53 -11.53
C MET A 114 11.63 -1.51 -10.88
N LEU A 115 10.97 -0.35 -10.78
CA LEU A 115 9.61 -0.24 -10.23
C LEU A 115 8.61 -1.12 -11.00
N LYS A 116 8.66 -1.09 -12.34
CA LYS A 116 7.78 -1.92 -13.17
C LYS A 116 7.93 -3.41 -12.84
N ARG A 117 9.15 -3.88 -12.69
CA ARG A 117 9.45 -5.29 -12.39
C ARG A 117 9.09 -5.67 -10.96
N THR A 118 9.41 -4.81 -9.99
CA THR A 118 9.20 -5.08 -8.57
C THR A 118 7.73 -5.15 -8.19
N PHE A 119 6.91 -4.27 -8.78
CA PHE A 119 5.50 -4.13 -8.44
C PHE A 119 4.56 -4.75 -9.49
N ASP A 120 5.12 -5.40 -10.51
CA ASP A 120 4.37 -6.00 -11.62
C ASP A 120 3.39 -5.01 -12.27
N VAL A 121 3.93 -3.84 -12.69
CA VAL A 121 3.13 -2.79 -13.32
C VAL A 121 3.53 -2.58 -14.77
N GLU A 122 2.54 -2.48 -15.64
CA GLU A 122 2.77 -2.24 -17.07
C GLU A 122 3.08 -0.76 -17.35
N CYS A 123 2.51 0.15 -16.54
CA CYS A 123 2.65 1.59 -16.72
C CYS A 123 2.96 2.28 -15.39
N VAL A 124 4.05 3.04 -15.34
CA VAL A 124 4.36 3.98 -14.26
C VAL A 124 4.12 5.38 -14.77
N GLN A 125 3.29 6.18 -14.08
CA GLN A 125 3.17 7.60 -14.39
C GLN A 125 4.34 8.34 -13.74
N ALA A 126 5.06 9.13 -14.51
CA ALA A 126 6.22 9.86 -14.03
C ALA A 126 6.27 11.28 -14.62
N ASN A 127 6.93 12.19 -13.93
CA ASN A 127 7.34 13.45 -14.52
C ASN A 127 8.58 13.26 -15.41
N GLN A 128 9.13 14.35 -15.95
CA GLN A 128 10.35 14.31 -16.74
C GLN A 128 11.48 13.61 -15.95
N LEU A 129 12.12 12.63 -16.58
CA LEU A 129 13.20 11.87 -15.95
C LEU A 129 14.35 12.78 -15.48
N LEU A 130 14.82 12.53 -14.28
CA LEU A 130 15.99 13.22 -13.72
C LEU A 130 17.25 12.92 -14.56
N ARG A 131 18.10 13.95 -14.70
CA ARG A 131 19.40 13.81 -15.36
C ARG A 131 20.52 13.37 -14.41
N ARG A 132 20.21 13.29 -13.11
CA ARG A 132 21.11 12.80 -12.07
C ARG A 132 20.66 11.46 -11.52
N PRO A 133 21.56 10.64 -10.98
CA PRO A 133 21.19 9.38 -10.36
C PRO A 133 20.26 9.56 -9.17
N ILE A 134 19.42 8.53 -8.92
CA ILE A 134 18.50 8.42 -7.80
C ILE A 134 19.12 7.52 -6.74
N ARG A 135 19.32 8.07 -5.54
CA ARG A 135 19.81 7.34 -4.37
C ARG A 135 18.79 7.34 -3.25
N CYS A 136 18.36 8.52 -2.83
CA CYS A 136 17.40 8.70 -1.73
C CYS A 136 15.97 8.68 -2.25
N VAL A 137 15.17 7.73 -1.78
CA VAL A 137 13.79 7.54 -2.21
C VAL A 137 12.83 7.67 -1.04
N ALA A 138 11.89 8.60 -1.15
CA ALA A 138 10.76 8.73 -0.24
C ALA A 138 9.55 7.96 -0.79
N ILE A 139 8.80 7.32 0.09
CA ILE A 139 7.71 6.41 -0.26
C ILE A 139 6.48 6.73 0.58
N CYS A 140 5.33 6.77 -0.07
CA CYS A 140 4.03 6.68 0.58
C CYS A 140 3.06 5.93 -0.34
N GLY A 141 2.74 4.68 -0.02
CA GLY A 141 1.78 3.86 -0.75
C GLY A 141 0.38 4.46 -0.76
N GLY A 142 -0.51 3.87 -1.57
CA GLY A 142 -1.88 4.35 -1.72
C GLY A 142 -1.97 5.80 -2.21
N ALA A 143 -2.86 6.59 -1.65
CA ALA A 143 -3.06 8.00 -1.97
C ALA A 143 -2.07 8.91 -1.20
N GLY A 144 -0.77 8.71 -1.40
CA GLY A 144 0.32 9.33 -0.64
C GLY A 144 0.81 10.69 -1.14
N ALA A 145 0.25 11.26 -2.20
CA ALA A 145 0.73 12.49 -2.85
C ALA A 145 0.92 13.70 -1.90
N PHE A 146 0.15 13.75 -0.81
CA PHE A 146 0.22 14.82 0.19
C PHE A 146 1.59 14.91 0.91
N LEU A 147 2.39 13.85 0.86
CA LEU A 147 3.74 13.81 1.46
C LEU A 147 4.85 14.29 0.51
N MET A 148 4.56 14.52 -0.76
CA MET A 148 5.57 14.96 -1.73
C MET A 148 6.33 16.23 -1.30
N PRO A 149 5.69 17.27 -0.71
CA PRO A 149 6.44 18.44 -0.23
C PRO A 149 7.48 18.11 0.85
N GLN A 150 7.13 17.20 1.78
CA GLN A 150 8.06 16.74 2.81
C GLN A 150 9.18 15.89 2.23
N ALA A 151 8.89 15.02 1.26
CA ALA A 151 9.89 14.24 0.54
C ALA A 151 10.94 15.13 -0.14
N LEU A 152 10.50 16.23 -0.74
CA LEU A 152 11.38 17.24 -1.34
C LEU A 152 12.23 17.95 -0.28
N GLN A 153 11.64 18.34 0.86
CA GLN A 153 12.35 19.00 1.96
C GLN A 153 13.42 18.11 2.60
N LEU A 154 13.22 16.80 2.60
CA LEU A 154 14.20 15.80 3.05
C LEU A 154 15.39 15.65 2.10
N GLY A 155 15.36 16.28 0.92
CA GLY A 155 16.38 16.11 -0.11
C GLY A 155 16.26 14.77 -0.84
N GLY A 156 15.06 14.18 -0.91
CA GLY A 156 14.81 12.98 -1.69
C GLY A 156 15.10 13.19 -3.18
N ASP A 157 15.65 12.18 -3.82
CA ASP A 157 15.82 12.16 -5.27
C ASP A 157 14.54 11.70 -5.99
N ALA A 158 13.81 10.79 -5.36
CA ALA A 158 12.55 10.27 -5.90
C ALA A 158 11.45 10.21 -4.84
N PHE A 159 10.20 10.26 -5.31
CA PHE A 159 9.01 10.02 -4.52
C PHE A 159 8.13 8.98 -5.22
N VAL A 160 7.87 7.87 -4.52
CA VAL A 160 7.02 6.77 -5.00
C VAL A 160 5.71 6.76 -4.25
N THR A 161 4.59 6.71 -4.99
CA THR A 161 3.24 6.66 -4.42
C THR A 161 2.30 5.83 -5.29
N GLY A 162 1.13 5.47 -4.77
CA GLY A 162 0.10 4.76 -5.51
C GLY A 162 -0.74 5.66 -6.40
N GLU A 163 -1.07 6.87 -5.94
CA GLU A 163 -1.95 7.80 -6.65
C GLU A 163 -1.46 9.24 -6.54
N MET A 164 -1.70 10.00 -7.62
CA MET A 164 -1.39 11.42 -7.70
C MET A 164 -2.26 12.11 -8.74
N HIS A 165 -2.75 13.32 -8.46
CA HIS A 165 -3.52 14.10 -9.41
C HIS A 165 -2.63 14.77 -10.47
N TYR A 166 -3.16 14.97 -11.66
CA TYR A 166 -2.45 15.55 -12.81
C TYR A 166 -1.66 16.83 -12.47
N HIS A 167 -2.27 17.76 -11.74
CA HIS A 167 -1.64 19.06 -11.45
C HIS A 167 -0.49 18.97 -10.42
N GLU A 168 -0.36 17.87 -9.70
CA GLU A 168 0.70 17.69 -8.70
C GLU A 168 2.06 17.34 -9.33
N PHE A 169 2.06 16.91 -10.60
CA PHE A 169 3.31 16.62 -11.34
C PHE A 169 4.11 17.85 -11.72
N PHE A 170 3.49 19.03 -11.78
CA PHE A 170 4.15 20.26 -12.24
C PHE A 170 5.09 20.87 -11.19
N GLY A 171 6.13 21.58 -11.69
CA GLY A 171 7.03 22.38 -10.87
C GLY A 171 8.00 21.54 -10.04
N ARG A 172 8.26 20.31 -10.43
CA ARG A 172 9.23 19.39 -9.79
C ARG A 172 10.31 18.91 -10.74
N GLU A 173 10.34 19.45 -11.95
CA GLU A 173 11.26 19.06 -13.02
C GLU A 173 12.71 19.22 -12.53
N GLN A 174 13.51 18.16 -12.70
CA GLN A 174 14.90 18.07 -12.24
C GLN A 174 15.14 18.27 -10.73
N GLN A 175 14.09 18.41 -9.92
CA GLN A 175 14.17 18.46 -8.45
C GLN A 175 13.89 17.10 -7.82
N LEU A 176 12.83 16.44 -8.26
CA LEU A 176 12.33 15.18 -7.70
C LEU A 176 11.79 14.30 -8.83
N GLN A 177 12.22 13.04 -8.87
CA GLN A 177 11.58 12.04 -9.73
C GLN A 177 10.29 11.57 -9.08
N ILE A 178 9.16 11.89 -9.66
CA ILE A 178 7.87 11.36 -9.25
C ILE A 178 7.65 10.03 -9.98
N ALA A 179 7.17 9.02 -9.25
CA ALA A 179 6.77 7.74 -9.81
C ALA A 179 5.48 7.25 -9.14
N VAL A 180 4.42 7.12 -9.93
CA VAL A 180 3.10 6.63 -9.48
C VAL A 180 2.90 5.23 -10.04
N ILE A 181 2.84 4.24 -9.15
CA ILE A 181 2.86 2.82 -9.49
C ILE A 181 1.49 2.14 -9.42
N GLY A 182 0.45 2.87 -9.05
CA GLY A 182 -0.90 2.34 -8.83
C GLY A 182 -1.18 2.04 -7.36
N HIS A 183 -2.42 2.31 -6.94
CA HIS A 183 -2.87 2.13 -5.55
C HIS A 183 -2.70 0.67 -5.12
N TYR A 184 -3.38 -0.24 -5.84
CA TYR A 184 -3.30 -1.68 -5.57
C TYR A 184 -1.84 -2.18 -5.58
N GLN A 185 -1.07 -1.79 -6.58
CA GLN A 185 0.30 -2.27 -6.76
C GLN A 185 1.24 -1.82 -5.63
N SER A 186 1.02 -0.62 -5.07
CA SER A 186 1.80 -0.14 -3.93
C SER A 186 1.48 -0.87 -2.63
N GLU A 187 0.27 -1.41 -2.48
CA GLU A 187 -0.22 -2.00 -1.24
C GLU A 187 -0.45 -3.52 -1.30
N GLN A 188 -0.31 -4.15 -2.46
CA GLN A 188 -0.61 -5.58 -2.68
C GLN A 188 0.13 -6.52 -1.72
N PHE A 189 1.27 -6.10 -1.19
CA PHE A 189 2.08 -6.90 -0.26
C PHE A 189 1.65 -6.79 1.21
N THR A 190 0.62 -5.99 1.52
CA THR A 190 0.12 -5.82 2.90
C THR A 190 -0.36 -7.13 3.50
N SER A 191 -0.91 -8.02 2.70
CA SER A 191 -1.33 -9.35 3.13
C SER A 191 -0.16 -10.22 3.64
N GLU A 192 1.06 -10.03 3.12
CA GLU A 192 2.27 -10.71 3.62
C GLU A 192 2.61 -10.22 5.03
N ILE A 193 2.46 -8.93 5.31
CA ILE A 193 2.69 -8.33 6.63
C ILE A 193 1.70 -8.91 7.63
N PHE A 194 0.41 -8.93 7.30
CA PHE A 194 -0.63 -9.49 8.17
C PHE A 194 -0.36 -10.95 8.48
N LYS A 195 -0.05 -11.75 7.47
CA LYS A 195 0.26 -13.16 7.66
C LYS A 195 1.45 -13.34 8.62
N SER A 196 2.54 -12.61 8.40
CA SER A 196 3.74 -12.68 9.24
C SER A 196 3.42 -12.34 10.71
N ILE A 197 2.67 -11.26 10.95
CA ILE A 197 2.29 -10.84 12.30
C ILE A 197 1.38 -11.88 12.97
N ILE A 198 0.39 -12.42 12.24
CA ILE A 198 -0.55 -13.41 12.79
C ILE A 198 0.18 -14.71 13.14
N GLU A 199 1.05 -15.20 12.26
CA GLU A 199 1.81 -16.44 12.51
C GLU A 199 2.77 -16.29 13.69
N GLU A 200 3.36 -15.09 13.88
CA GLU A 200 4.25 -14.81 15.01
C GLU A 200 3.48 -14.65 16.34
N LYS A 201 2.41 -13.87 16.34
CA LYS A 201 1.72 -13.46 17.57
C LYS A 201 0.57 -14.36 18.00
N CYS A 202 0.05 -15.17 17.07
CA CYS A 202 -1.10 -16.05 17.30
C CYS A 202 -0.75 -17.51 16.97
N PRO A 203 0.13 -18.18 17.74
CA PRO A 203 0.53 -19.54 17.45
C PRO A 203 -0.67 -20.48 17.44
N GLY A 204 -0.77 -21.33 16.41
CA GLY A 204 -1.87 -22.26 16.20
C GLY A 204 -3.02 -21.74 15.35
N VAL A 205 -3.03 -20.46 14.98
CA VAL A 205 -3.96 -19.93 14.00
C VAL A 205 -3.48 -20.26 12.59
N ARG A 206 -4.35 -20.85 11.77
CA ARG A 206 -4.08 -21.06 10.34
C ARG A 206 -4.34 -19.77 9.60
N CYS A 207 -3.31 -19.19 9.01
CA CYS A 207 -3.40 -17.99 8.20
C CYS A 207 -3.10 -18.30 6.73
N VAL A 208 -3.96 -17.83 5.82
CA VAL A 208 -3.79 -17.95 4.37
C VAL A 208 -3.93 -16.59 3.72
N ILE A 209 -3.11 -16.33 2.71
CA ILE A 209 -3.27 -15.14 1.86
C ILE A 209 -4.31 -15.47 0.80
N ALA A 210 -5.27 -14.58 0.60
CA ALA A 210 -6.27 -14.72 -0.45
C ALA A 210 -5.62 -14.71 -1.84
N VAL A 211 -6.07 -15.60 -2.71
CA VAL A 211 -5.58 -15.70 -4.10
C VAL A 211 -6.40 -14.86 -5.07
N THR A 212 -7.61 -14.47 -4.68
CA THR A 212 -8.47 -13.59 -5.48
C THR A 212 -7.82 -12.21 -5.63
N ASN A 213 -7.55 -11.81 -6.88
CA ASN A 213 -7.10 -10.46 -7.19
C ASN A 213 -8.27 -9.49 -7.07
N THR A 214 -8.12 -8.48 -6.22
CA THR A 214 -9.16 -7.47 -5.96
C THR A 214 -8.92 -6.15 -6.70
N ASN A 215 -7.84 -6.06 -7.51
CA ASN A 215 -7.57 -4.84 -8.28
C ASN A 215 -8.71 -4.56 -9.29
N PRO A 216 -9.45 -3.44 -9.16
CA PRO A 216 -10.52 -3.11 -10.09
C PRO A 216 -10.03 -2.44 -11.38
N ILE A 217 -8.73 -2.10 -11.46
CA ILE A 217 -8.15 -1.35 -12.57
C ILE A 217 -7.49 -2.30 -13.55
N ILE A 218 -7.84 -2.17 -14.81
CA ILE A 218 -7.25 -2.92 -15.92
C ILE A 218 -6.52 -1.92 -16.82
N TYR A 219 -5.30 -2.22 -17.18
CA TYR A 219 -4.48 -1.44 -18.11
C TYR A 219 -4.54 -2.08 -19.50
N PHE A 220 -4.72 -1.25 -20.54
CA PHE A 220 -4.79 -1.66 -21.95
C PHE A 220 -3.63 -1.09 -22.74
#